data_1a5ea05bd6140060b3c8bb6cb388313d
#
_entry.id   1a5ea05bd6140060b3c8bb6cb388313d
#
_cell.length_a   1.000
_cell.length_b   1.000
_cell.length_c   1.000
_cell.angle_alpha   90.00
_cell.angle_beta   90.00
_cell.angle_gamma   90.00
#
_symmetry.space_group_name_H-M   'P 1'
#
loop_
_entity.id
_entity.type
_entity.pdbx_description
1 polymer ?
#
loop_
_entity_poly.entity_id
_entity_poly.type
_entity_poly.pdbx_seq_one_letter_code
_entity_poly.pdbx_strand_id
1 'polypeptide(L)'
;MLFRSVSGHGTATEKGDIAETLATEAVFGFVPMSSQKSYLGHTLGACGALEAWFTIEMMNNGWFAPTVNLENIDPRCGKVDYIQTGGREIQTDYVVSNNFAFGGVNTSLVFKRWQE
;
A
#
# COMPACT_ATOMS: atom_id res chain seq x y z
N MET A 1 8.57 -15.32 1.46
CA MET A 1 8.52 -13.86 1.23
C MET A 1 8.40 -13.17 2.58
N LEU A 2 9.28 -12.23 2.85
CA LEU A 2 9.35 -11.54 4.14
C LEU A 2 8.21 -10.52 4.30
N PHE A 3 7.94 -9.75 3.26
CA PHE A 3 6.87 -8.74 3.23
C PHE A 3 5.57 -9.36 2.72
N ARG A 4 4.48 -9.13 3.45
CA ARG A 4 3.17 -9.66 3.11
C ARG A 4 2.10 -8.59 2.88
N SER A 5 2.48 -7.31 2.95
CA SER A 5 1.59 -6.21 2.57
C SER A 5 2.36 -4.95 2.24
N VAL A 6 1.90 -4.24 1.24
CA VAL A 6 2.38 -2.92 0.81
C VAL A 6 1.22 -1.93 0.89
N SER A 7 1.40 -0.87 1.67
CA SER A 7 0.55 0.33 1.61
C SER A 7 1.08 1.24 0.52
N GLY A 8 0.36 1.31 -0.58
CA GLY A 8 0.72 2.12 -1.73
C GLY A 8 0.39 3.59 -1.56
N HIS A 9 1.13 4.44 -2.25
CA HIS A 9 0.81 5.86 -2.36
C HIS A 9 -0.52 6.07 -3.11
N GLY A 10 -0.75 5.34 -4.18
CA GLY A 10 -1.99 5.18 -4.93
C GLY A 10 -2.92 6.40 -4.95
N THR A 11 -2.66 7.35 -5.86
CA THR A 11 -3.39 8.63 -5.93
C THR A 11 -4.54 8.63 -6.92
N ALA A 12 -4.85 7.47 -7.51
CA ALA A 12 -5.82 7.31 -8.59
C ALA A 12 -5.49 8.16 -9.84
N THR A 13 -4.21 8.37 -10.08
CA THR A 13 -3.72 9.03 -11.30
C THR A 13 -3.27 7.99 -12.31
N GLU A 14 -3.56 8.20 -13.58
CA GLU A 14 -3.27 7.22 -14.64
C GLU A 14 -1.80 6.78 -14.63
N LYS A 15 -0.88 7.74 -14.70
CA LYS A 15 0.56 7.42 -14.74
C LYS A 15 1.11 6.95 -13.39
N GLY A 16 0.62 7.53 -12.31
CA GLY A 16 1.10 7.24 -10.96
C GLY A 16 0.81 5.81 -10.54
N ASP A 17 -0.41 5.36 -10.69
CA ASP A 17 -0.82 4.02 -10.28
C ASP A 17 -0.15 2.93 -11.14
N ILE A 18 -0.01 3.18 -12.45
CA ILE A 18 0.71 2.26 -13.34
C ILE A 18 2.17 2.13 -12.91
N ALA A 19 2.87 3.25 -12.73
CA ALA A 19 4.28 3.27 -12.38
C ALA A 19 4.54 2.62 -11.01
N GLU A 20 3.74 2.94 -10.01
CA GLU A 20 3.89 2.39 -8.66
C GLU A 20 3.65 0.88 -8.62
N THR A 21 2.58 0.42 -9.28
CA THR A 21 2.24 -1.00 -9.27
C THR A 21 3.24 -1.85 -10.03
N LEU A 22 3.77 -1.35 -11.16
CA LEU A 22 4.86 -2.01 -11.88
C LEU A 22 6.15 -2.09 -11.05
N ALA A 23 6.50 -1.01 -10.37
CA ALA A 23 7.66 -1.00 -9.48
C ALA A 23 7.47 -1.96 -8.29
N THR A 24 6.27 -2.00 -7.72
CA THR A 24 5.94 -2.91 -6.62
C THR A 24 6.03 -4.38 -7.06
N GLU A 25 5.50 -4.71 -8.24
CA GLU A 25 5.65 -6.05 -8.83
C GLU A 25 7.11 -6.43 -9.03
N ALA A 26 7.92 -5.50 -9.57
CA ALA A 26 9.34 -5.77 -9.84
C ALA A 26 10.15 -6.04 -8.58
N VAL A 27 9.82 -5.38 -7.45
CA VAL A 27 10.56 -5.50 -6.19
C VAL A 27 10.03 -6.64 -5.32
N PHE A 28 8.71 -6.77 -5.19
CA PHE A 28 8.07 -7.67 -4.24
C PHE A 28 7.33 -8.85 -4.90
N GLY A 29 7.16 -8.85 -6.21
CA GLY A 29 6.36 -9.84 -6.91
C GLY A 29 4.86 -9.70 -6.62
N PHE A 30 4.15 -10.81 -6.53
CA PHE A 30 2.71 -10.85 -6.25
C PHE A 30 2.44 -10.66 -4.76
N VAL A 31 2.55 -9.41 -4.30
CA VAL A 31 2.37 -9.02 -2.90
C VAL A 31 1.01 -8.36 -2.69
N PRO A 32 0.32 -8.62 -1.55
CA PRO A 32 -0.88 -7.88 -1.18
C PRO A 32 -0.63 -6.38 -1.10
N MET A 33 -1.48 -5.60 -1.77
CA MET A 33 -1.34 -4.14 -1.87
C MET A 33 -2.69 -3.46 -1.78
N SER A 34 -2.74 -2.37 -1.02
CA SER A 34 -3.88 -1.45 -0.99
C SER A 34 -3.44 -0.01 -0.78
N SER A 35 -4.32 0.94 -1.11
CA SER A 35 -4.11 2.36 -0.85
C SER A 35 -5.16 2.91 0.10
N GLN A 36 -4.70 3.48 1.21
CA GLN A 36 -5.57 4.07 2.23
C GLN A 36 -6.16 5.41 1.78
N LYS A 37 -5.63 6.01 0.72
CA LYS A 37 -6.21 7.22 0.14
C LYS A 37 -7.63 7.01 -0.39
N SER A 38 -8.01 5.78 -0.68
CA SER A 38 -9.39 5.45 -1.03
C SER A 38 -10.40 5.76 0.07
N TYR A 39 -9.98 5.76 1.35
CA TYR A 39 -10.81 6.15 2.50
C TYR A 39 -10.68 7.63 2.86
N LEU A 40 -9.47 8.16 2.82
CA LEU A 40 -9.11 9.45 3.42
C LEU A 40 -8.96 10.56 2.39
N GLY A 41 -8.81 10.23 1.12
CA GLY A 41 -8.30 11.15 0.13
C GLY A 41 -6.79 11.40 0.29
N HIS A 42 -6.28 12.30 -0.52
CA HIS A 42 -4.87 12.69 -0.45
C HIS A 42 -4.68 13.80 0.57
N THR A 43 -4.18 13.46 1.76
CA THR A 43 -3.98 14.42 2.86
C THR A 43 -2.67 15.21 2.76
N LEU A 44 -2.04 15.23 1.58
CA LEU A 44 -0.84 16.01 1.25
C LEU A 44 0.31 15.77 2.23
N GLY A 45 0.77 16.79 2.95
CA GLY A 45 1.89 16.66 3.88
C GLY A 45 1.67 15.69 5.05
N ALA A 46 0.41 15.36 5.37
CA ALA A 46 0.08 14.41 6.44
C ALA A 46 -0.06 12.97 5.95
N CYS A 47 -0.14 12.73 4.64
CA CYS A 47 -0.49 11.40 4.11
C CYS A 47 0.52 10.32 4.52
N GLY A 48 1.80 10.60 4.46
CA GLY A 48 2.84 9.65 4.84
C GLY A 48 2.74 9.19 6.29
N ALA A 49 2.48 10.11 7.21
CA ALA A 49 2.35 9.80 8.64
C ALA A 49 1.05 9.03 8.94
N LEU A 50 -0.08 9.44 8.37
CA LEU A 50 -1.36 8.77 8.56
C LEU A 50 -1.35 7.36 7.97
N GLU A 51 -0.85 7.21 6.76
CA GLU A 51 -0.77 5.91 6.09
C GLU A 51 0.20 4.97 6.79
N ALA A 52 1.31 5.47 7.32
CA ALA A 52 2.24 4.70 8.16
C ALA A 52 1.54 4.20 9.43
N TRP A 53 0.81 5.07 10.13
CA TRP A 53 0.06 4.70 11.31
C TRP A 53 -0.98 3.62 11.01
N PHE A 54 -1.82 3.80 10.00
CA PHE A 54 -2.80 2.78 9.62
C PHE A 54 -2.16 1.46 9.20
N THR A 55 -1.02 1.51 8.51
CA THR A 55 -0.29 0.30 8.11
C THR A 55 0.20 -0.48 9.33
N ILE A 56 0.68 0.20 10.37
CA ILE A 56 1.08 -0.40 11.64
C ILE A 56 -0.14 -1.01 12.35
N GLU A 57 -1.25 -0.28 12.42
CA GLU A 57 -2.48 -0.78 13.03
C GLU A 57 -3.04 -2.01 12.31
N MET A 58 -3.03 -2.01 10.98
CA MET A 58 -3.44 -3.17 10.20
C MET A 58 -2.55 -4.37 10.47
N MET A 59 -1.23 -4.18 10.55
CA MET A 59 -0.29 -5.24 10.92
C MET A 59 -0.58 -5.78 12.31
N ASN A 60 -0.84 -4.90 13.29
CA ASN A 60 -1.11 -5.31 14.67
C ASN A 60 -2.42 -6.08 14.81
N ASN A 61 -3.43 -5.72 14.05
CA ASN A 61 -4.74 -6.38 14.05
C ASN A 61 -4.81 -7.60 13.12
N GLY A 62 -3.80 -7.83 12.28
CA GLY A 62 -3.78 -8.95 11.33
C GLY A 62 -4.85 -8.86 10.25
N TRP A 63 -5.38 -7.66 9.98
CA TRP A 63 -6.38 -7.41 8.95
C TRP A 63 -6.02 -6.17 8.15
N PHE A 64 -6.06 -6.29 6.83
CA PHE A 64 -5.67 -5.24 5.90
C PHE A 64 -6.89 -4.74 5.12
N ALA A 65 -7.12 -3.45 5.21
CA ALA A 65 -8.22 -2.77 4.54
C ALA A 65 -8.06 -2.83 3.01
N PRO A 66 -9.17 -2.94 2.27
CA PRO A 66 -9.14 -2.91 0.82
C PRO A 66 -8.87 -1.50 0.29
N THR A 67 -8.51 -1.39 -0.98
CA THR A 67 -8.71 -0.16 -1.73
C THR A 67 -10.19 -0.03 -2.04
N VAL A 68 -10.86 0.94 -1.44
CA VAL A 68 -12.31 1.15 -1.62
C VAL A 68 -12.61 1.54 -3.06
N ASN A 69 -13.71 1.01 -3.59
CA ASN A 69 -14.18 1.26 -4.96
C ASN A 69 -13.27 0.69 -6.07
N LEU A 70 -12.27 -0.10 -5.74
CA LEU A 70 -11.47 -0.80 -6.73
C LEU A 70 -12.22 -2.04 -7.23
N GLU A 71 -12.98 -1.90 -8.32
CA GLU A 71 -13.74 -2.99 -8.93
C GLU A 71 -12.99 -3.60 -10.12
N ASN A 72 -12.43 -2.74 -10.98
CA ASN A 72 -11.75 -3.14 -12.19
C ASN A 72 -10.30 -2.69 -12.17
N ILE A 73 -9.38 -3.63 -12.31
CA ILE A 73 -7.95 -3.34 -12.36
C ILE A 73 -7.54 -3.01 -13.78
N ASP A 74 -6.88 -1.87 -13.97
CA ASP A 74 -6.34 -1.49 -15.27
C ASP A 74 -5.27 -2.50 -15.71
N PRO A 75 -5.41 -3.12 -16.89
CA PRO A 75 -4.45 -4.13 -17.35
C PRO A 75 -3.01 -3.63 -17.57
N ARG A 76 -2.83 -2.30 -17.61
CA ARG A 76 -1.49 -1.69 -17.67
C ARG A 76 -0.77 -1.66 -16.33
N CYS A 77 -1.50 -1.83 -15.23
CA CYS A 77 -0.94 -1.89 -13.89
C CYS A 77 -0.16 -3.18 -13.64
N GLY A 78 0.75 -3.15 -12.68
CA GLY A 78 1.54 -4.31 -12.28
C GLY A 78 0.68 -5.45 -11.75
N LYS A 79 1.16 -6.67 -11.86
CA LYS A 79 0.49 -7.88 -11.37
C LYS A 79 0.80 -8.08 -9.89
N VAL A 80 0.17 -7.28 -9.05
CA VAL A 80 0.20 -7.43 -7.60
C VAL A 80 -1.14 -7.93 -7.10
N ASP A 81 -1.19 -8.40 -5.86
CA ASP A 81 -2.40 -8.91 -5.23
C ASP A 81 -3.20 -7.74 -4.61
N TYR A 82 -4.01 -7.10 -5.44
CA TYR A 82 -4.84 -5.98 -5.01
C TYR A 82 -5.87 -6.42 -3.99
N ILE A 83 -5.83 -5.82 -2.79
CA ILE A 83 -6.84 -6.09 -1.77
C ILE A 83 -8.11 -5.32 -2.15
N GLN A 84 -9.11 -6.06 -2.59
CA GLN A 84 -10.41 -5.55 -2.99
C GLN A 84 -11.45 -5.75 -1.87
N THR A 85 -12.71 -5.67 -2.17
CA THR A 85 -13.85 -5.71 -1.23
C THR A 85 -13.66 -6.66 -0.04
N GLY A 86 -13.97 -6.17 1.15
CA GLY A 86 -13.96 -6.94 2.39
C GLY A 86 -12.61 -6.98 3.13
N GLY A 87 -11.56 -6.47 2.51
CA GLY A 87 -10.21 -6.54 3.09
C GLY A 87 -9.65 -7.96 3.12
N ARG A 88 -8.59 -8.15 3.88
CA ARG A 88 -7.94 -9.46 3.99
C ARG A 88 -7.28 -9.68 5.34
N GLU A 89 -7.45 -10.86 5.89
CA GLU A 89 -6.67 -11.32 7.03
C GLU A 89 -5.27 -11.74 6.57
N ILE A 90 -4.25 -11.09 7.12
CA ILE A 90 -2.85 -11.39 6.84
C ILE A 90 -2.06 -11.32 8.14
N GLN A 91 -1.42 -12.41 8.53
CA GLN A 91 -0.46 -12.41 9.62
C GLN A 91 0.93 -12.15 9.06
N THR A 92 1.54 -11.05 9.49
CA THR A 92 2.88 -10.66 9.04
C THR A 92 3.62 -9.87 10.10
N ASP A 93 4.93 -10.01 10.10
CA ASP A 93 5.82 -9.21 10.95
C ASP A 93 6.44 -8.03 10.22
N TYR A 94 6.26 -7.94 8.91
CA TYR A 94 6.85 -6.88 8.10
C TYR A 94 5.84 -6.29 7.13
N VAL A 95 5.76 -4.96 7.09
CA VAL A 95 4.94 -4.21 6.14
C VAL A 95 5.74 -3.05 5.56
N VAL A 96 5.32 -2.59 4.39
CA VAL A 96 5.93 -1.46 3.69
C VAL A 96 4.88 -0.38 3.46
N SER A 97 5.26 0.88 3.65
CA SER A 97 4.45 2.05 3.30
C SER A 97 5.25 2.95 2.35
N ASN A 98 4.71 3.18 1.16
CA ASN A 98 5.33 3.99 0.13
C ASN A 98 4.64 5.35 0.00
N ASN A 99 5.43 6.39 -0.19
CA ASN A 99 4.94 7.73 -0.50
C ASN A 99 5.83 8.41 -1.54
N PHE A 100 5.20 9.08 -2.48
CA PHE A 100 5.86 9.80 -3.57
C PHE A 100 5.38 11.25 -3.57
N ALA A 101 6.26 12.16 -3.18
CA ALA A 101 5.93 13.57 -3.02
C ALA A 101 6.37 14.42 -4.21
N PHE A 102 5.74 15.58 -4.35
CA PHE A 102 6.17 16.60 -5.31
C PHE A 102 7.64 16.98 -5.10
N GLY A 103 8.34 17.26 -6.20
CA GLY A 103 9.77 17.56 -6.14
C GLY A 103 10.67 16.32 -6.16
N GLY A 104 10.10 15.13 -6.37
CA GLY A 104 10.87 13.89 -6.51
C GLY A 104 11.32 13.27 -5.20
N VAL A 105 10.69 13.61 -4.09
CA VAL A 105 10.96 12.98 -2.79
C VAL A 105 10.17 11.68 -2.69
N ASN A 106 10.85 10.57 -2.87
CA ASN A 106 10.27 9.24 -2.80
C ASN A 106 10.72 8.55 -1.51
N THR A 107 9.76 7.99 -0.78
CA THR A 107 10.03 7.29 0.48
C THR A 107 9.39 5.93 0.52
N SER A 108 10.11 4.98 1.11
CA SER A 108 9.60 3.65 1.40
C SER A 108 9.97 3.31 2.84
N LEU A 109 8.96 3.20 3.70
CA LEU A 109 9.13 2.88 5.11
C LEU A 109 8.87 1.40 5.32
N VAL A 110 9.82 0.72 5.95
CA VAL A 110 9.68 -0.68 6.35
C VAL A 110 9.44 -0.75 7.84
N PHE A 111 8.35 -1.37 8.24
CA PHE A 111 8.02 -1.62 9.63
C PHE A 111 8.15 -3.10 9.94
N LYS A 112 8.78 -3.38 11.08
CA LYS A 112 8.84 -4.71 11.66
C LYS A 112 8.05 -4.72 12.97
N ARG A 113 7.26 -5.77 13.18
CA ARG A 113 6.57 -5.97 14.47
C ARG A 113 7.60 -6.04 15.60
N TRP A 114 7.35 -5.27 16.65
CA TRP A 114 8.16 -5.36 17.85
C TRP A 114 7.89 -6.70 18.54
N GLN A 115 8.97 -7.36 18.93
CA GLN A 115 8.94 -8.58 19.75
C GLN A 115 9.83 -8.31 20.96
N GLU A 116 9.28 -8.53 22.15
CA GLU A 116 10.05 -8.49 23.41
C GLU A 116 11.01 -9.67 23.53
#